data_3173b145429d4acae91f9656e9e01d64
#
_entry.id   3173b145429d4acae91f9656e9e01d64
#
_cell.length_a   1.000
_cell.length_b   1.000
_cell.length_c   1.000
_cell.angle_alpha   90.00
_cell.angle_beta   90.00
_cell.angle_gamma   90.00
#
_symmetry.space_group_name_H-M   'P 1'
#
loop_
_entity.id
_entity.type
_entity.pdbx_description
1 polymer ?
#
loop_
_entity_poly.entity_id
_entity_poly.type
_entity_poly.pdbx_seq_one_letter_code
_entity_poly.pdbx_strand_id
1 'polypeptide(L)'
;YAFVIIGFNHDTLASATAYGSATATGKAGISLQMKDCLNTTYQMNSSNTNSGGWGNCALRTTLQNTIKGQLPSAWQSIIKTVTKKASAGSTSSTISSYSDTLFLLAEVEIFGSTTYSAVGEGDQYAWYKAGNSKVKKVNGSANFWWERSPFATGSSYFCIVYSAGNASSSYANGSFGVAFGFCV
;
A
#
# COMPACT_ATOMS: atom_id res chain seq x y z
N TYR A 1 7.11 7.79 14.25
CA TYR A 1 6.30 6.72 13.64
C TYR A 1 6.57 5.39 14.34
N ALA A 2 5.52 4.55 14.50
CA ALA A 2 5.65 3.17 14.95
C ALA A 2 5.32 2.25 13.75
N PHE A 3 6.09 1.16 13.60
CA PHE A 3 5.91 0.19 12.53
C PHE A 3 5.78 -1.22 13.11
N VAL A 4 5.12 -2.10 12.37
CA VAL A 4 5.05 -3.53 12.64
C VAL A 4 5.65 -4.30 11.47
N ILE A 5 6.32 -5.39 11.74
CA ILE A 5 6.77 -6.33 10.71
C ILE A 5 5.52 -7.09 10.22
N ILE A 6 5.25 -7.01 8.93
CA ILE A 6 4.08 -7.67 8.31
C ILE A 6 4.46 -8.92 7.51
N GLY A 7 5.73 -9.06 7.13
CA GLY A 7 6.21 -10.23 6.40
C GLY A 7 7.72 -10.32 6.33
N PHE A 8 8.20 -11.53 6.07
CA PHE A 8 9.60 -11.83 5.77
C PHE A 8 9.69 -12.42 4.37
N ASN A 9 10.68 -12.00 3.59
CA ASN A 9 10.92 -12.48 2.21
C ASN A 9 9.63 -12.47 1.36
N HIS A 10 8.79 -11.44 1.53
CA HIS A 10 7.49 -11.34 0.88
C HIS A 10 7.58 -10.56 -0.43
N ASP A 11 8.07 -9.33 -0.38
CA ASP A 11 8.08 -8.40 -1.51
C ASP A 11 9.24 -8.64 -2.45
N THR A 12 8.98 -8.68 -3.76
CA THR A 12 10.01 -8.82 -4.78
C THR A 12 10.75 -7.49 -4.95
N LEU A 13 12.09 -7.54 -4.93
CA LEU A 13 12.93 -6.38 -5.24
C LEU A 13 12.69 -5.92 -6.68
N ALA A 14 12.62 -4.62 -6.89
CA ALA A 14 12.47 -4.05 -8.23
C ALA A 14 13.71 -4.30 -9.11
N SER A 15 14.89 -4.43 -8.48
CA SER A 15 16.13 -4.86 -9.13
C SER A 15 16.96 -5.67 -8.15
N ALA A 16 17.17 -6.94 -8.44
CA ALA A 16 18.02 -7.81 -7.62
C ALA A 16 19.49 -7.37 -7.60
N THR A 17 19.94 -6.68 -8.65
CA THR A 17 21.33 -6.20 -8.79
C THR A 17 21.60 -4.91 -8.02
N ALA A 18 20.59 -4.11 -7.74
CA ALA A 18 20.75 -2.82 -7.06
C ALA A 18 21.21 -2.95 -5.59
N TYR A 19 21.03 -4.12 -4.98
CA TYR A 19 21.30 -4.35 -3.55
C TYR A 19 22.40 -5.41 -3.29
N GLY A 20 23.21 -5.74 -4.30
CA GLY A 20 24.24 -6.77 -4.23
C GLY A 20 23.68 -8.18 -4.09
N SER A 21 24.54 -9.16 -3.87
CA SER A 21 24.17 -10.58 -3.67
C SER A 21 23.31 -10.87 -2.43
N ALA A 22 22.79 -9.87 -1.79
CA ALA A 22 22.27 -9.97 -0.43
C ALA A 22 20.94 -10.70 -0.28
N THR A 23 20.23 -11.01 -1.39
CA THR A 23 19.03 -11.84 -1.30
C THR A 23 19.05 -12.91 -2.39
N ALA A 24 19.49 -14.10 -2.04
CA ALA A 24 19.45 -15.28 -2.92
C ALA A 24 18.04 -15.54 -3.52
N THR A 25 17.02 -14.91 -2.98
CA THR A 25 15.61 -15.09 -3.36
C THR A 25 15.08 -13.97 -4.27
N GLY A 26 15.82 -12.87 -4.48
CA GLY A 26 15.30 -11.66 -5.15
C GLY A 26 14.18 -10.95 -4.37
N LYS A 27 14.07 -11.23 -3.07
CA LYS A 27 13.08 -10.67 -2.16
C LYS A 27 13.71 -9.71 -1.16
N ALA A 28 12.96 -8.71 -0.70
CA ALA A 28 13.33 -7.91 0.47
C ALA A 28 13.22 -8.77 1.73
N GLY A 29 14.15 -8.60 2.67
CA GLY A 29 14.22 -9.42 3.88
C GLY A 29 13.03 -9.21 4.80
N ILE A 30 12.66 -7.96 5.02
CA ILE A 30 11.60 -7.57 5.97
C ILE A 30 10.67 -6.56 5.31
N SER A 31 9.37 -6.80 5.39
CA SER A 31 8.32 -5.86 5.03
C SER A 31 7.69 -5.28 6.29
N LEU A 32 7.63 -3.95 6.38
CA LEU A 32 7.08 -3.21 7.49
C LEU A 32 5.86 -2.38 7.04
N GLN A 33 4.95 -2.13 7.96
CA GLN A 33 3.84 -1.19 7.78
C GLN A 33 3.67 -0.33 9.01
N MET A 34 3.22 0.90 8.83
CA MET A 34 2.81 1.75 9.94
C MET A 34 1.80 1.03 10.84
N LYS A 35 2.02 1.08 12.17
CA LYS A 35 1.09 0.53 13.16
C LYS A 35 -0.26 1.24 13.09
N ASP A 36 -0.23 2.56 13.05
CA ASP A 36 -1.37 3.44 12.83
C ASP A 36 -1.12 4.34 11.60
N CYS A 37 -2.07 5.15 11.20
CA CYS A 37 -1.94 6.06 10.08
C CYS A 37 -1.09 7.29 10.41
N LEU A 38 -0.71 8.03 9.37
CA LEU A 38 -0.23 9.40 9.52
C LEU A 38 -1.28 10.24 10.25
N ASN A 39 -0.84 11.28 10.96
CA ASN A 39 -1.74 12.20 11.65
C ASN A 39 -2.56 13.09 10.69
N THR A 40 -2.13 13.19 9.43
CA THR A 40 -2.84 13.88 8.35
C THR A 40 -3.49 12.86 7.44
N THR A 41 -4.74 13.12 7.06
CA THR A 41 -5.46 12.35 6.05
C THR A 41 -5.15 12.85 4.64
N TYR A 42 -5.27 11.97 3.65
CA TYR A 42 -4.95 12.27 2.25
C TYR A 42 -6.05 11.76 1.32
N GLN A 43 -6.17 12.43 0.17
CA GLN A 43 -6.94 11.94 -0.97
C GLN A 43 -6.06 11.03 -1.83
N MET A 44 -6.64 10.02 -2.47
CA MET A 44 -5.94 9.26 -3.51
C MET A 44 -5.67 10.15 -4.72
N ASN A 45 -6.70 10.90 -5.17
CA ASN A 45 -6.63 11.89 -6.24
C ASN A 45 -7.46 13.13 -5.87
N SER A 46 -7.13 14.27 -6.42
CA SER A 46 -7.91 15.51 -6.23
C SER A 46 -9.28 15.47 -6.93
N SER A 47 -9.41 14.66 -7.97
CA SER A 47 -10.67 14.37 -8.66
C SER A 47 -11.17 12.96 -8.34
N ASN A 48 -12.47 12.76 -8.52
CA ASN A 48 -13.13 11.50 -8.19
C ASN A 48 -12.94 10.45 -9.29
N THR A 49 -11.69 10.01 -9.50
CA THR A 49 -11.31 9.02 -10.51
C THR A 49 -10.22 8.08 -10.01
N ASN A 50 -10.29 6.81 -10.41
CA ASN A 50 -9.23 5.84 -10.21
C ASN A 50 -8.52 5.48 -11.54
N SER A 51 -8.70 6.28 -12.58
CA SER A 51 -8.08 6.07 -13.89
C SER A 51 -6.57 6.06 -13.82
N GLY A 52 -5.94 5.05 -14.42
CA GLY A 52 -4.51 4.81 -14.33
C GLY A 52 -4.08 4.10 -13.03
N GLY A 53 -5.04 3.79 -12.17
CA GLY A 53 -4.84 3.02 -10.93
C GLY A 53 -3.80 3.63 -10.00
N TRP A 54 -3.11 2.76 -9.28
CA TRP A 54 -2.02 3.15 -8.36
C TRP A 54 -0.90 3.92 -9.08
N GLY A 55 -0.59 3.54 -10.33
CA GLY A 55 0.49 4.15 -11.10
C GLY A 55 0.37 5.66 -11.29
N ASN A 56 -0.85 6.13 -11.54
CA ASN A 56 -1.16 7.56 -11.77
C ASN A 56 -1.75 8.26 -10.53
N CYS A 57 -1.82 7.57 -9.40
CA CYS A 57 -2.41 8.09 -8.19
C CYS A 57 -1.53 9.23 -7.60
N ALA A 58 -2.15 10.37 -7.28
CA ALA A 58 -1.47 11.52 -6.68
C ALA A 58 -0.86 11.17 -5.31
N LEU A 59 -1.53 10.33 -4.52
CA LEU A 59 -1.01 9.87 -3.24
C LEU A 59 0.26 9.05 -3.39
N ARG A 60 0.37 8.21 -4.44
CA ARG A 60 1.63 7.49 -4.72
C ARG A 60 2.79 8.46 -4.91
N THR A 61 2.60 9.50 -5.73
CA THR A 61 3.60 10.55 -5.95
C THR A 61 3.99 11.24 -4.64
N THR A 62 2.99 11.55 -3.80
CA THR A 62 3.21 12.15 -2.47
C THR A 62 4.03 11.24 -1.56
N LEU A 63 3.75 9.92 -1.54
CA LEU A 63 4.52 8.94 -0.76
C LEU A 63 5.98 8.88 -1.20
N GLN A 64 6.23 8.75 -2.52
CA GLN A 64 7.58 8.59 -3.07
C GLN A 64 8.45 9.83 -2.88
N ASN A 65 7.88 11.02 -3.04
CA ASN A 65 8.64 12.27 -3.09
C ASN A 65 8.61 13.04 -1.76
N THR A 66 7.43 13.23 -1.18
CA THR A 66 7.26 14.10 -0.01
C THR A 66 7.42 13.33 1.30
N ILE A 67 6.63 12.27 1.50
CA ILE A 67 6.60 11.54 2.78
C ILE A 67 7.91 10.80 3.01
N LYS A 68 8.48 10.18 1.96
CA LYS A 68 9.79 9.55 2.05
C LYS A 68 10.87 10.54 2.49
N GLY A 69 10.87 11.75 1.93
CA GLY A 69 11.84 12.80 2.28
C GLY A 69 11.73 13.31 3.73
N GLN A 70 10.60 13.09 4.38
CA GLN A 70 10.38 13.43 5.79
C GLN A 70 10.86 12.35 6.78
N LEU A 71 11.19 11.15 6.28
CA LEU A 71 11.76 10.11 7.12
C LEU A 71 13.21 10.44 7.49
N PRO A 72 13.71 10.00 8.67
CA PRO A 72 15.11 10.15 9.03
C PRO A 72 16.03 9.59 7.94
N SER A 73 17.14 10.26 7.66
CA SER A 73 18.08 9.87 6.58
C SER A 73 18.60 8.43 6.73
N ALA A 74 18.84 7.98 7.96
CA ALA A 74 19.22 6.61 8.26
C ALA A 74 18.16 5.58 7.79
N TRP A 75 16.88 5.93 7.85
CA TRP A 75 15.81 5.08 7.34
C TRP A 75 15.74 5.11 5.82
N GLN A 76 15.85 6.31 5.24
CA GLN A 76 15.85 6.45 3.77
C GLN A 76 16.95 5.63 3.10
N SER A 77 18.13 5.47 3.77
CA SER A 77 19.27 4.74 3.22
C SER A 77 19.08 3.22 3.20
N ILE A 78 18.23 2.66 4.06
CA ILE A 78 17.98 1.21 4.15
C ILE A 78 16.71 0.76 3.43
N ILE A 79 15.81 1.69 3.08
CA ILE A 79 14.57 1.38 2.37
C ILE A 79 14.90 0.89 0.96
N LYS A 80 14.39 -0.30 0.63
CA LYS A 80 14.54 -0.93 -0.67
C LYS A 80 13.40 -0.58 -1.61
N THR A 81 13.70 -0.52 -2.90
CA THR A 81 12.67 -0.42 -3.93
C THR A 81 12.15 -1.81 -4.26
N VAL A 82 10.84 -2.00 -4.15
CA VAL A 82 10.16 -3.26 -4.41
C VAL A 82 9.13 -3.13 -5.52
N THR A 83 8.78 -4.25 -6.14
CA THR A 83 7.73 -4.32 -7.15
C THR A 83 6.38 -4.49 -6.48
N LYS A 84 5.49 -3.54 -6.68
CA LYS A 84 4.09 -3.61 -6.26
C LYS A 84 3.19 -3.72 -7.48
N LYS A 85 2.08 -4.46 -7.35
CA LYS A 85 1.14 -4.70 -8.42
C LYS A 85 -0.20 -4.04 -8.11
N ALA A 86 -0.85 -3.47 -9.11
CA ALA A 86 -2.21 -2.94 -9.01
C ALA A 86 -2.88 -2.93 -10.37
N SER A 87 -4.21 -2.94 -10.40
CA SER A 87 -4.95 -2.75 -11.63
C SER A 87 -4.77 -1.33 -12.19
N ALA A 88 -5.04 -1.17 -13.49
CA ALA A 88 -4.99 0.13 -14.16
C ALA A 88 -6.18 1.05 -13.81
N GLY A 89 -7.10 0.59 -12.96
CA GLY A 89 -8.33 1.34 -12.64
C GLY A 89 -9.33 1.39 -13.81
N SER A 90 -10.34 2.23 -13.70
CA SER A 90 -11.41 2.39 -14.70
C SER A 90 -12.05 1.05 -15.10
N THR A 91 -12.30 0.19 -14.12
CA THR A 91 -12.84 -1.18 -14.31
C THR A 91 -11.92 -2.16 -15.05
N SER A 92 -10.66 -1.81 -15.25
CA SER A 92 -9.69 -2.69 -15.92
C SER A 92 -9.24 -3.83 -14.99
N SER A 93 -9.19 -5.05 -15.54
CA SER A 93 -8.56 -6.20 -14.89
C SER A 93 -7.07 -6.33 -15.20
N THR A 94 -6.52 -5.45 -16.04
CA THR A 94 -5.08 -5.46 -16.37
C THR A 94 -4.25 -5.08 -15.16
N ILE A 95 -3.35 -5.96 -14.76
CA ILE A 95 -2.42 -5.73 -13.66
C ILE A 95 -1.10 -5.19 -14.19
N SER A 96 -0.69 -4.06 -13.63
CA SER A 96 0.61 -3.43 -13.90
C SER A 96 1.53 -3.54 -12.69
N SER A 97 2.83 -3.49 -12.95
CA SER A 97 3.89 -3.52 -11.93
C SER A 97 4.51 -2.13 -11.77
N TYR A 98 4.76 -1.75 -10.54
CA TYR A 98 5.30 -0.44 -10.16
C TYR A 98 6.48 -0.62 -9.21
N SER A 99 7.52 0.19 -9.40
CA SER A 99 8.68 0.23 -8.50
C SER A 99 8.43 1.29 -7.42
N ASP A 100 8.28 0.86 -6.18
CA ASP A 100 7.94 1.72 -5.05
C ASP A 100 8.91 1.54 -3.88
N THR A 101 9.24 2.63 -3.20
CA THR A 101 9.97 2.62 -1.91
C THR A 101 9.02 2.67 -0.73
N LEU A 102 8.02 3.55 -0.78
CA LEU A 102 6.88 3.55 0.13
C LEU A 102 5.62 3.16 -0.65
N PHE A 103 4.77 2.32 -0.08
CA PHE A 103 3.58 1.81 -0.76
C PHE A 103 2.40 1.67 0.18
N LEU A 104 1.18 1.71 -0.37
CA LEU A 104 0.00 1.19 0.31
C LEU A 104 -0.15 -0.31 0.03
N LEU A 105 -0.80 -1.02 0.92
CA LEU A 105 -1.14 -2.43 0.72
C LEU A 105 -2.33 -2.54 -0.26
N ALA A 106 -2.42 -3.66 -0.98
CA ALA A 106 -3.60 -4.03 -1.75
C ALA A 106 -4.62 -4.77 -0.87
N GLU A 107 -5.88 -4.84 -1.30
CA GLU A 107 -6.93 -5.58 -0.61
C GLU A 107 -6.51 -7.03 -0.31
N VAL A 108 -6.02 -7.75 -1.33
CA VAL A 108 -5.59 -9.13 -1.18
C VAL A 108 -4.43 -9.28 -0.19
N GLU A 109 -3.53 -8.32 -0.09
CA GLU A 109 -2.40 -8.34 0.85
C GLU A 109 -2.86 -8.23 2.31
N ILE A 110 -4.05 -7.66 2.55
CA ILE A 110 -4.66 -7.48 3.87
C ILE A 110 -5.66 -8.60 4.18
N PHE A 111 -6.56 -8.87 3.26
CA PHE A 111 -7.71 -9.75 3.50
C PHE A 111 -7.53 -11.17 2.97
N GLY A 112 -6.58 -11.42 2.07
CA GLY A 112 -6.40 -12.69 1.37
C GLY A 112 -7.48 -12.97 0.32
N SER A 113 -8.33 -11.98 0.04
CA SER A 113 -9.42 -12.03 -0.94
C SER A 113 -9.49 -10.73 -1.74
N THR A 114 -10.23 -10.73 -2.83
CA THR A 114 -10.45 -9.59 -3.74
C THR A 114 -11.94 -9.32 -3.86
N THR A 115 -12.57 -8.84 -2.78
CA THR A 115 -14.00 -8.51 -2.77
C THR A 115 -14.31 -7.28 -3.61
N TYR A 116 -13.42 -6.30 -3.55
CA TYR A 116 -13.59 -4.99 -4.20
C TYR A 116 -12.55 -4.73 -5.29
N SER A 117 -11.38 -5.39 -5.23
CA SER A 117 -10.26 -5.17 -6.14
C SER A 117 -10.14 -6.22 -7.25
N ALA A 118 -9.25 -5.97 -8.20
CA ALA A 118 -8.90 -6.94 -9.23
C ALA A 118 -8.00 -8.06 -8.67
N VAL A 119 -8.09 -9.25 -9.27
CA VAL A 119 -7.21 -10.39 -8.95
C VAL A 119 -5.79 -10.12 -9.46
N GLY A 120 -4.78 -10.50 -8.69
CA GLY A 120 -3.37 -10.47 -9.11
C GLY A 120 -2.55 -9.31 -8.55
N GLU A 121 -3.06 -8.54 -7.59
CA GLU A 121 -2.36 -7.41 -6.99
C GLU A 121 -1.35 -7.81 -5.90
N GLY A 122 -1.21 -9.07 -5.56
CA GLY A 122 -0.24 -9.60 -4.60
C GLY A 122 -0.77 -10.82 -3.84
N ASP A 123 -0.08 -11.14 -2.73
CA ASP A 123 -0.41 -12.22 -1.82
C ASP A 123 -0.56 -11.67 -0.39
N GLN A 124 -1.36 -12.35 0.45
CA GLN A 124 -1.63 -11.91 1.81
C GLN A 124 -0.36 -11.93 2.67
N TYR A 125 -0.09 -10.84 3.37
CA TYR A 125 0.99 -10.79 4.35
C TYR A 125 0.74 -11.70 5.55
N ALA A 126 1.81 -12.33 6.04
CA ALA A 126 1.75 -13.26 7.18
C ALA A 126 1.11 -12.64 8.43
N TRP A 127 1.35 -11.36 8.70
CA TRP A 127 0.74 -10.60 9.79
C TRP A 127 -0.79 -10.65 9.73
N TYR A 128 -1.36 -10.35 8.57
CA TYR A 128 -2.81 -10.32 8.41
C TYR A 128 -3.42 -11.72 8.32
N LYS A 129 -2.68 -12.67 7.72
CA LYS A 129 -3.07 -14.09 7.70
C LYS A 129 -3.16 -14.70 9.10
N ALA A 130 -2.35 -14.20 10.03
CA ALA A 130 -2.38 -14.61 11.44
C ALA A 130 -3.56 -13.99 12.23
N GLY A 131 -4.46 -13.23 11.57
CA GLY A 131 -5.66 -12.65 12.21
C GLY A 131 -5.43 -11.36 12.98
N ASN A 132 -4.28 -10.71 12.83
CA ASN A 132 -4.02 -9.44 13.50
C ASN A 132 -4.97 -8.33 13.05
N SER A 133 -5.20 -7.37 13.95
CA SER A 133 -6.13 -6.26 13.75
C SER A 133 -5.81 -5.45 12.49
N LYS A 134 -6.84 -5.12 11.74
CA LYS A 134 -6.81 -4.24 10.58
C LYS A 134 -7.24 -2.81 10.92
N VAL A 135 -7.72 -2.59 12.14
CA VAL A 135 -8.10 -1.25 12.64
C VAL A 135 -6.85 -0.41 12.82
N LYS A 136 -6.84 0.78 12.22
CA LYS A 136 -5.77 1.76 12.37
C LYS A 136 -6.36 3.11 12.77
N LYS A 137 -5.55 3.94 13.39
CA LYS A 137 -5.97 5.20 14.00
C LYS A 137 -5.35 6.40 13.27
N VAL A 138 -6.10 7.48 13.16
CA VAL A 138 -5.62 8.83 12.86
C VAL A 138 -5.81 9.66 14.13
N ASN A 139 -4.73 10.26 14.64
CA ASN A 139 -4.77 11.06 15.89
C ASN A 139 -5.46 10.32 17.06
N GLY A 140 -5.19 9.03 17.22
CA GLY A 140 -5.72 8.22 18.32
C GLY A 140 -7.13 7.64 18.11
N SER A 141 -7.87 8.04 17.07
CA SER A 141 -9.22 7.55 16.76
C SER A 141 -9.22 6.61 15.58
N ALA A 142 -9.96 5.49 15.67
CA ALA A 142 -10.13 4.55 14.57
C ALA A 142 -10.66 5.27 13.32
N ASN A 143 -10.03 5.04 12.18
CA ASN A 143 -10.36 5.73 10.94
C ASN A 143 -10.31 4.76 9.75
N PHE A 144 -10.92 5.16 8.63
CA PHE A 144 -10.72 4.53 7.34
C PHE A 144 -9.30 4.77 6.88
N TRP A 145 -8.69 3.80 6.18
CA TRP A 145 -7.38 3.99 5.59
C TRP A 145 -7.28 3.37 4.20
N TRP A 146 -6.51 4.03 3.36
CA TRP A 146 -6.40 3.71 1.94
C TRP A 146 -5.62 2.43 1.68
N GLU A 147 -6.11 1.69 0.70
CA GLU A 147 -5.38 0.65 -0.01
C GLU A 147 -4.96 1.18 -1.39
N ARG A 148 -3.96 0.53 -2.04
CA ARG A 148 -3.57 0.92 -3.41
C ARG A 148 -4.51 0.39 -4.49
N SER A 149 -5.37 -0.56 -4.16
CA SER A 149 -6.25 -1.25 -5.09
C SER A 149 -7.34 -0.31 -5.62
N PRO A 150 -7.43 -0.06 -6.95
CA PRO A 150 -8.62 0.54 -7.51
C PRO A 150 -9.82 -0.39 -7.35
N PHE A 151 -11.01 0.18 -7.17
CA PHE A 151 -12.25 -0.58 -7.13
C PHE A 151 -12.53 -1.21 -8.51
N ALA A 152 -12.71 -2.53 -8.57
CA ALA A 152 -12.74 -3.30 -9.81
C ALA A 152 -13.97 -3.01 -10.69
N THR A 153 -15.09 -2.60 -10.10
CA THR A 153 -16.36 -2.39 -10.81
C THR A 153 -16.81 -0.94 -10.88
N GLY A 154 -15.91 0.01 -10.50
CA GLY A 154 -16.21 1.45 -10.55
C GLY A 154 -14.98 2.28 -10.84
N SER A 155 -15.15 3.37 -11.59
CA SER A 155 -14.05 4.24 -12.04
C SER A 155 -13.71 5.38 -11.08
N SER A 156 -14.45 5.50 -9.97
CA SER A 156 -14.35 6.65 -9.05
C SER A 156 -13.81 6.30 -7.67
N TYR A 157 -13.57 5.02 -7.39
CA TYR A 157 -13.28 4.53 -6.05
C TYR A 157 -11.91 3.83 -5.98
N PHE A 158 -11.29 3.92 -4.78
CA PHE A 158 -10.23 3.00 -4.36
C PHE A 158 -10.72 2.19 -3.17
N CYS A 159 -10.12 1.01 -2.97
CA CYS A 159 -10.37 0.18 -1.82
C CYS A 159 -9.85 0.85 -0.54
N ILE A 160 -10.53 0.60 0.56
CA ILE A 160 -10.18 1.06 1.90
C ILE A 160 -10.39 -0.05 2.92
N VAL A 161 -9.68 0.03 4.02
CA VAL A 161 -10.08 -0.66 5.24
C VAL A 161 -10.97 0.29 6.04
N TYR A 162 -12.17 -0.16 6.37
CA TYR A 162 -13.13 0.58 7.19
C TYR A 162 -12.64 0.73 8.64
N SER A 163 -13.16 1.71 9.38
CA SER A 163 -12.75 1.98 10.78
C SER A 163 -12.92 0.80 11.73
N ALA A 164 -13.81 -0.14 11.40
CA ALA A 164 -14.01 -1.40 12.13
C ALA A 164 -13.10 -2.55 11.64
N GLY A 165 -12.25 -2.32 10.62
CA GLY A 165 -11.32 -3.32 10.09
C GLY A 165 -11.84 -4.15 8.92
N ASN A 166 -13.02 -3.84 8.36
CA ASN A 166 -13.63 -4.54 7.23
C ASN A 166 -13.14 -3.96 5.89
N ALA A 167 -13.14 -4.78 4.84
CA ALA A 167 -12.93 -4.32 3.48
C ALA A 167 -14.09 -3.42 3.01
N SER A 168 -13.77 -2.37 2.26
CA SER A 168 -14.74 -1.45 1.68
C SER A 168 -14.11 -0.68 0.53
N SER A 169 -14.81 0.30 -0.03
CA SER A 169 -14.28 1.23 -1.03
C SER A 169 -14.81 2.64 -0.78
N SER A 170 -14.10 3.65 -1.26
CA SER A 170 -14.53 5.04 -1.14
C SER A 170 -14.06 5.89 -2.32
N TYR A 171 -14.70 7.03 -2.53
CA TYR A 171 -14.38 7.99 -3.58
C TYR A 171 -12.90 8.43 -3.50
N ALA A 172 -12.22 8.44 -4.65
CA ALA A 172 -10.79 8.78 -4.76
C ALA A 172 -10.44 10.15 -4.16
N ASN A 173 -11.37 11.09 -4.15
CA ASN A 173 -11.22 12.41 -3.56
C ASN A 173 -11.68 12.50 -2.09
N GLY A 174 -12.03 11.38 -1.46
CA GLY A 174 -12.22 11.29 -0.01
C GLY A 174 -10.89 11.46 0.72
N SER A 175 -10.91 11.97 1.95
CA SER A 175 -9.70 12.19 2.74
C SER A 175 -9.64 11.21 3.90
N PHE A 176 -8.77 10.20 3.80
CA PHE A 176 -8.67 9.12 4.79
C PHE A 176 -7.22 8.88 5.25
N GLY A 177 -7.08 7.98 6.22
CA GLY A 177 -5.80 7.62 6.80
C GLY A 177 -4.84 6.99 5.78
N VAL A 178 -3.56 7.20 6.01
CA VAL A 178 -2.47 6.61 5.22
C VAL A 178 -1.57 5.82 6.15
N ALA A 179 -1.52 4.50 5.95
CA ALA A 179 -0.64 3.58 6.66
C ALA A 179 0.29 2.91 5.66
N PHE A 180 1.33 3.63 5.24
CA PHE A 180 2.27 3.12 4.24
C PHE A 180 3.12 1.98 4.78
N GLY A 181 3.55 1.11 3.85
CA GLY A 181 4.57 0.10 4.07
C GLY A 181 5.87 0.46 3.34
N PHE A 182 6.94 -0.21 3.73
CA PHE A 182 8.24 -0.21 3.06
C PHE A 182 9.00 -1.49 3.39
N CYS A 183 10.11 -1.73 2.67
CA CYS A 183 10.94 -2.91 2.87
C CYS A 183 12.40 -2.54 3.16
N VAL A 184 13.06 -3.40 3.92
CA VAL A 184 14.49 -3.32 4.24
C VAL A 184 15.20 -4.64 3.97
#